data_fc91fc4b215b148ff1b39e21dd0ee348
#
_entry.id   fc91fc4b215b148ff1b39e21dd0ee348
#
_cell.length_a   1.000
_cell.length_b   1.000
_cell.length_c   1.000
_cell.angle_alpha   90.00
_cell.angle_beta   90.00
_cell.angle_gamma   90.00
#
_symmetry.space_group_name_H-M   'P 1'
#
loop_
_entity.id
_entity.type
_entity.pdbx_description
1 polymer ?
#
loop_
_entity_poly.entity_id
_entity_poly.type
_entity_poly.pdbx_seq_one_letter_code
_entity_poly.pdbx_strand_id
1 'polypeptide(L)'
;NLPALKAKVNEILGKQKSLLLMINTPAHNPTGYSLSEEDLQGVIDIIKEATAGTDKTVTLLLDVAYIDYAGEKEEVRKIFKKLSNLPANILSIVAYSMSKGFTLYGQRTGAMIGVSSSKEIIEEFAAINQYTSRATWSNINRPAMKTLANIYSDSELLAATEKERDDYYQMIKARADLFTKEAEECGLPMLPYVAGFFLSIPAKNPDAICDKLHEDNIFAVPLAAGVRIAVCAVPLKKIAGMAAKVQAAMQAVEK
;
A
#
# COMPACT_ATOMS: atom_id res chain seq x y z
N ASN A 1 -12.38 -8.92 5.03
CA ASN A 1 -13.52 -9.18 5.92
C ASN A 1 -14.57 -8.06 5.76
N LEU A 2 -15.32 -8.07 4.65
CA LEU A 2 -16.33 -7.06 4.32
C LEU A 2 -17.46 -6.96 5.37
N PRO A 3 -17.96 -8.06 5.96
CA PRO A 3 -18.97 -7.95 7.02
C PRO A 3 -18.51 -7.15 8.24
N ALA A 4 -17.28 -7.35 8.69
CA ALA A 4 -16.73 -6.58 9.81
C ALA A 4 -16.52 -5.10 9.44
N LEU A 5 -16.06 -4.82 8.20
CA LEU A 5 -15.96 -3.46 7.69
C LEU A 5 -17.33 -2.78 7.67
N LYS A 6 -18.36 -3.44 7.14
CA LYS A 6 -19.74 -2.91 7.11
C LYS A 6 -20.26 -2.58 8.51
N ALA A 7 -20.06 -3.48 9.45
CA ALA A 7 -20.45 -3.24 10.84
C ALA A 7 -19.75 -2.02 11.43
N LYS A 8 -18.43 -1.86 11.18
CA LYS A 8 -17.65 -0.75 11.70
C LYS A 8 -17.98 0.59 11.03
N VAL A 9 -18.19 0.61 9.72
CA VAL A 9 -18.66 1.80 8.98
C VAL A 9 -20.01 2.29 9.55
N ASN A 10 -20.96 1.38 9.74
CA ASN A 10 -22.27 1.72 10.29
C ASN A 10 -22.17 2.21 11.75
N GLU A 11 -21.32 1.59 12.57
CA GLU A 11 -21.08 2.03 13.95
C GLU A 11 -20.57 3.48 14.00
N ILE A 12 -19.57 3.78 13.17
CA ILE A 12 -18.94 5.12 13.15
C ILE A 12 -19.93 6.16 12.62
N LEU A 13 -20.54 5.90 11.47
CA LEU A 13 -21.53 6.80 10.89
C LEU A 13 -22.82 6.90 11.71
N GLY A 14 -23.09 5.97 12.61
CA GLY A 14 -24.15 6.09 13.61
C GLY A 14 -23.87 7.15 14.68
N LYS A 15 -22.59 7.49 14.90
CA LYS A 15 -22.12 8.44 15.93
C LYS A 15 -21.72 9.79 15.38
N GLN A 16 -21.36 9.86 14.09
CA GLN A 16 -20.84 11.08 13.45
C GLN A 16 -21.29 11.19 11.98
N LYS A 17 -21.15 12.40 11.41
CA LYS A 17 -21.61 12.68 10.04
C LYS A 17 -20.59 12.32 8.95
N SER A 18 -19.32 12.21 9.29
CA SER A 18 -18.26 11.98 8.33
C SER A 18 -17.36 10.82 8.73
N LEU A 19 -16.83 10.11 7.74
CA LEU A 19 -15.88 9.01 7.90
C LEU A 19 -14.71 9.18 6.93
N LEU A 20 -13.49 9.06 7.43
CA LEU A 20 -12.30 8.81 6.61
C LEU A 20 -11.98 7.31 6.65
N LEU A 21 -12.06 6.65 5.50
CA LEU A 21 -11.64 5.28 5.31
C LEU A 21 -10.34 5.27 4.50
N MET A 22 -9.24 4.84 5.15
CA MET A 22 -7.93 4.75 4.51
C MET A 22 -7.59 3.30 4.22
N ILE A 23 -7.19 3.01 2.98
CA ILE A 23 -6.78 1.68 2.53
C ILE A 23 -5.44 1.80 1.82
N ASN A 24 -4.42 1.13 2.35
CA ASN A 24 -3.14 0.98 1.66
C ASN A 24 -3.22 -0.24 0.72
N THR A 25 -3.34 0.01 -0.57
CA THR A 25 -3.45 -0.98 -1.65
C THR A 25 -3.08 -0.33 -2.99
N PRO A 26 -2.49 -1.06 -3.95
CA PRO A 26 -2.02 -2.44 -3.87
C PRO A 26 -0.68 -2.58 -3.12
N ALA A 27 -0.25 -3.81 -2.90
CA ALA A 27 1.03 -4.15 -2.25
C ALA A 27 1.18 -3.54 -0.84
N HIS A 28 0.17 -3.78 0.01
CA HIS A 28 0.06 -3.26 1.37
C HIS A 28 1.34 -3.43 2.19
N ASN A 29 1.79 -2.37 2.85
CA ASN A 29 2.81 -2.44 3.87
C ASN A 29 2.12 -2.61 5.25
N PRO A 30 2.28 -3.74 5.97
CA PRO A 30 3.43 -4.65 5.90
C PRO A 30 3.19 -6.01 5.20
N THR A 31 2.02 -6.31 4.69
CA THR A 31 1.63 -7.70 4.35
C THR A 31 1.92 -8.11 2.91
N GLY A 32 2.08 -7.16 1.99
CA GLY A 32 2.13 -7.43 0.55
C GLY A 32 0.78 -7.83 -0.05
N TYR A 33 -0.32 -7.69 0.69
CA TYR A 33 -1.66 -7.94 0.19
C TYR A 33 -2.11 -6.85 -0.78
N SER A 34 -2.86 -7.22 -1.79
CA SER A 34 -3.54 -6.27 -2.69
C SER A 34 -5.02 -6.61 -2.72
N LEU A 35 -5.87 -5.60 -2.57
CA LEU A 35 -7.29 -5.78 -2.79
C LEU A 35 -7.56 -6.17 -4.25
N SER A 36 -8.43 -7.13 -4.46
CA SER A 36 -8.99 -7.42 -5.78
C SER A 36 -9.95 -6.31 -6.23
N GLU A 37 -10.34 -6.32 -7.50
CA GLU A 37 -11.39 -5.41 -7.99
C GLU A 37 -12.72 -5.66 -7.28
N GLU A 38 -13.03 -6.91 -6.96
CA GLU A 38 -14.23 -7.34 -6.23
C GLU A 38 -14.20 -6.87 -4.78
N ASP A 39 -13.06 -7.00 -4.10
CA ASP A 39 -12.88 -6.51 -2.73
C ASP A 39 -13.09 -5.00 -2.66
N LEU A 40 -12.47 -4.25 -3.57
CA LEU A 40 -12.64 -2.79 -3.63
C LEU A 40 -14.08 -2.41 -3.98
N GLN A 41 -14.73 -3.15 -4.88
CA GLN A 41 -16.16 -2.93 -5.17
C GLN A 41 -17.01 -3.15 -3.93
N GLY A 42 -16.75 -4.22 -3.17
CA GLY A 42 -17.43 -4.49 -1.91
C GLY A 42 -17.26 -3.38 -0.87
N VAL A 43 -16.05 -2.79 -0.78
CA VAL A 43 -15.82 -1.59 0.06
C VAL A 43 -16.66 -0.41 -0.41
N ILE A 44 -16.66 -0.14 -1.72
CA ILE A 44 -17.43 0.96 -2.31
C ILE A 44 -18.93 0.77 -2.09
N ASP A 45 -19.44 -0.43 -2.25
CA ASP A 45 -20.87 -0.72 -2.05
C ASP A 45 -21.28 -0.51 -0.59
N ILE A 46 -20.43 -0.90 0.37
CA ILE A 46 -20.65 -0.65 1.80
C ILE A 46 -20.78 0.85 2.10
N ILE A 47 -19.84 1.67 1.60
CA ILE A 47 -19.89 3.12 1.89
C ILE A 47 -21.04 3.81 1.15
N LYS A 48 -21.40 3.38 -0.06
CA LYS A 48 -22.59 3.85 -0.79
C LYS A 48 -23.88 3.54 -0.03
N GLU A 49 -24.03 2.32 0.44
CA GLU A 49 -25.20 1.90 1.23
C GLU A 49 -25.31 2.71 2.53
N ALA A 50 -24.18 2.90 3.24
CA ALA A 50 -24.17 3.59 4.53
C ALA A 50 -24.45 5.11 4.41
N THR A 51 -24.31 5.69 3.22
CA THR A 51 -24.52 7.13 2.98
C THR A 51 -25.77 7.45 2.14
N ALA A 52 -26.42 6.43 1.57
CA ALA A 52 -27.58 6.60 0.70
C ALA A 52 -28.74 7.29 1.44
N GLY A 53 -29.28 8.38 0.84
CA GLY A 53 -30.42 9.13 1.39
C GLY A 53 -30.14 9.84 2.73
N THR A 54 -28.87 10.05 3.08
CA THR A 54 -28.46 10.72 4.33
C THR A 54 -27.61 11.97 4.05
N ASP A 55 -27.37 12.78 5.08
CA ASP A 55 -26.42 13.92 5.06
C ASP A 55 -24.99 13.50 5.45
N LYS A 56 -24.71 12.19 5.49
CA LYS A 56 -23.42 11.62 5.85
C LYS A 56 -22.46 11.64 4.68
N THR A 57 -21.18 11.82 4.96
CA THR A 57 -20.11 11.86 3.97
C THR A 57 -19.01 10.86 4.26
N VAL A 58 -18.40 10.32 3.21
CA VAL A 58 -17.23 9.44 3.33
C VAL A 58 -16.10 9.94 2.44
N THR A 59 -14.91 10.02 3.00
CA THR A 59 -13.68 10.15 2.24
C THR A 59 -13.01 8.78 2.17
N LEU A 60 -12.91 8.23 0.95
CA LEU A 60 -12.18 6.99 0.67
C LEU A 60 -10.78 7.35 0.18
N LEU A 61 -9.75 7.11 1.00
CA LEU A 61 -8.37 7.35 0.62
C LEU A 61 -7.68 6.04 0.29
N LEU A 62 -7.19 5.92 -0.94
CA LEU A 62 -6.33 4.82 -1.38
C LEU A 62 -4.88 5.29 -1.34
N ASP A 63 -4.09 4.73 -0.44
CA ASP A 63 -2.63 4.90 -0.43
C ASP A 63 -2.01 3.89 -1.39
N VAL A 64 -1.56 4.40 -2.53
CA VAL A 64 -1.01 3.60 -3.64
C VAL A 64 0.52 3.71 -3.75
N ALA A 65 1.21 3.95 -2.64
CA ALA A 65 2.65 4.20 -2.62
C ALA A 65 3.49 3.09 -3.29
N TYR A 66 2.98 1.86 -3.36
CA TYR A 66 3.68 0.69 -3.92
C TYR A 66 3.12 0.24 -5.28
N ILE A 67 2.23 1.00 -5.91
CA ILE A 67 1.54 0.59 -7.14
C ILE A 67 2.48 0.19 -8.28
N ASP A 68 3.63 0.84 -8.37
CA ASP A 68 4.63 0.57 -9.41
C ASP A 68 5.39 -0.76 -9.21
N TYR A 69 5.17 -1.44 -8.08
CA TYR A 69 5.75 -2.75 -7.73
C TYR A 69 4.67 -3.79 -7.38
N ALA A 70 3.44 -3.57 -7.83
CA ALA A 70 2.30 -4.40 -7.47
C ALA A 70 1.85 -5.36 -8.58
N GLY A 71 2.39 -5.26 -9.77
CA GLY A 71 2.03 -6.07 -10.94
C GLY A 71 2.18 -5.31 -12.24
N GLU A 72 1.62 -5.86 -13.29
CA GLU A 72 1.60 -5.24 -14.61
C GLU A 72 0.90 -3.87 -14.56
N LYS A 73 1.56 -2.87 -15.16
CA LYS A 73 1.17 -1.46 -15.07
C LYS A 73 -0.30 -1.20 -15.38
N GLU A 74 -0.80 -1.74 -16.47
CA GLU A 74 -2.18 -1.49 -16.90
C GLU A 74 -3.19 -2.27 -16.04
N GLU A 75 -2.83 -3.46 -15.55
CA GLU A 75 -3.70 -4.27 -14.71
C GLU A 75 -3.91 -3.64 -13.34
N VAL A 76 -2.82 -3.29 -12.65
CA VAL A 76 -2.91 -2.73 -11.29
C VAL A 76 -3.61 -1.37 -11.25
N ARG A 77 -3.65 -0.65 -12.36
CA ARG A 77 -4.31 0.66 -12.45
C ARG A 77 -5.81 0.58 -12.76
N LYS A 78 -6.35 -0.59 -13.10
CA LYS A 78 -7.79 -0.79 -13.34
C LYS A 78 -8.64 -0.40 -12.13
N ILE A 79 -8.09 -0.55 -10.92
CA ILE A 79 -8.76 -0.17 -9.67
C ILE A 79 -9.27 1.29 -9.67
N PHE A 80 -8.59 2.19 -10.38
CA PHE A 80 -8.99 3.60 -10.42
C PHE A 80 -10.32 3.82 -11.14
N LYS A 81 -10.71 2.94 -12.06
CA LYS A 81 -12.03 3.01 -12.73
C LYS A 81 -13.19 2.89 -11.74
N LYS A 82 -12.98 2.16 -10.63
CA LYS A 82 -13.97 1.99 -9.56
C LYS A 82 -14.28 3.29 -8.81
N LEU A 83 -13.37 4.28 -8.85
CA LEU A 83 -13.53 5.56 -8.17
C LEU A 83 -14.37 6.56 -8.99
N SER A 84 -14.73 6.21 -10.23
CA SER A 84 -15.52 7.07 -11.11
C SER A 84 -17.01 6.98 -10.79
N ASN A 85 -17.72 8.11 -10.97
CA ASN A 85 -19.18 8.20 -10.85
C ASN A 85 -19.75 7.76 -9.49
N LEU A 86 -18.99 7.95 -8.41
CA LEU A 86 -19.50 7.75 -7.06
C LEU A 86 -20.46 8.89 -6.68
N PRO A 87 -21.42 8.65 -5.74
CA PRO A 87 -22.29 9.71 -5.23
C PRO A 87 -21.51 10.92 -4.72
N ALA A 88 -22.09 12.13 -4.84
CA ALA A 88 -21.41 13.38 -4.48
C ALA A 88 -20.95 13.46 -3.01
N ASN A 89 -21.60 12.74 -2.10
CA ASN A 89 -21.21 12.63 -0.70
C ASN A 89 -20.06 11.63 -0.42
N ILE A 90 -19.44 11.09 -1.48
CA ILE A 90 -18.24 10.27 -1.39
C ILE A 90 -17.10 10.96 -2.17
N LEU A 91 -16.08 11.42 -1.43
CA LEU A 91 -14.84 11.91 -2.02
C LEU A 91 -13.82 10.77 -2.05
N SER A 92 -13.31 10.41 -3.22
CA SER A 92 -12.17 9.49 -3.33
C SER A 92 -10.87 10.28 -3.42
N ILE A 93 -9.84 9.81 -2.71
CA ILE A 93 -8.50 10.39 -2.75
C ILE A 93 -7.51 9.28 -3.10
N VAL A 94 -6.66 9.52 -4.09
CA VAL A 94 -5.52 8.67 -4.40
C VAL A 94 -4.25 9.36 -3.88
N ALA A 95 -3.58 8.75 -2.91
CA ALA A 95 -2.32 9.23 -2.37
C ALA A 95 -1.15 8.48 -3.05
N TYR A 96 -0.47 9.15 -3.97
CA TYR A 96 0.67 8.63 -4.70
C TYR A 96 1.98 9.15 -4.13
N SER A 97 3.01 8.29 -4.07
CA SER A 97 4.34 8.64 -3.55
C SER A 97 5.43 8.37 -4.58
N MET A 98 6.30 9.34 -4.80
CA MET A 98 7.51 9.18 -5.61
C MET A 98 8.63 8.41 -4.87
N SER A 99 8.46 8.20 -3.56
CA SER A 99 9.50 7.56 -2.73
C SER A 99 9.88 6.16 -3.24
N LYS A 100 8.90 5.37 -3.73
CA LYS A 100 9.13 3.99 -4.21
C LYS A 100 9.27 3.95 -5.72
N GLY A 101 8.25 4.36 -6.46
CA GLY A 101 8.22 4.27 -7.93
C GLY A 101 9.33 5.02 -8.66
N PHE A 102 9.96 6.01 -8.02
CA PHE A 102 11.09 6.78 -8.54
C PHE A 102 12.31 6.77 -7.61
N THR A 103 12.30 5.94 -6.57
CA THR A 103 13.38 5.83 -5.56
C THR A 103 13.77 7.16 -4.89
N LEU A 104 12.89 8.16 -4.89
CA LEU A 104 13.13 9.51 -4.36
C LEU A 104 12.72 9.63 -2.88
N TYR A 105 13.16 8.69 -2.02
CA TYR A 105 12.77 8.62 -0.60
C TYR A 105 13.02 9.91 0.18
N GLY A 106 14.17 10.53 -0.02
CA GLY A 106 14.60 11.74 0.69
C GLY A 106 13.94 13.02 0.17
N GLN A 107 13.33 13.00 -1.00
CA GLN A 107 12.78 14.21 -1.63
C GLN A 107 11.40 14.61 -1.10
N ARG A 108 10.74 13.74 -0.34
CA ARG A 108 9.44 13.99 0.30
C ARG A 108 8.36 14.53 -0.66
N THR A 109 8.22 13.88 -1.82
CA THR A 109 7.33 14.32 -2.88
C THR A 109 6.34 13.21 -3.26
N GLY A 110 5.11 13.61 -3.50
CA GLY A 110 4.00 12.77 -3.93
C GLY A 110 2.88 13.62 -4.49
N ALA A 111 1.75 12.99 -4.76
CA ALA A 111 0.54 13.66 -5.21
C ALA A 111 -0.66 13.15 -4.43
N MET A 112 -1.58 14.05 -4.14
CA MET A 112 -2.88 13.73 -3.58
C MET A 112 -3.93 14.12 -4.62
N ILE A 113 -4.62 13.12 -5.18
CA ILE A 113 -5.54 13.29 -6.32
C ILE A 113 -6.95 13.08 -5.83
N GLY A 114 -7.77 14.13 -5.83
CA GLY A 114 -9.19 14.06 -5.49
C GLY A 114 -10.05 13.66 -6.70
N VAL A 115 -10.99 12.77 -6.48
CA VAL A 115 -11.98 12.32 -7.47
C VAL A 115 -13.37 12.41 -6.86
N SER A 116 -14.26 13.20 -7.46
CA SER A 116 -15.66 13.34 -7.06
C SER A 116 -16.54 13.62 -8.27
N SER A 117 -17.82 13.29 -8.18
CA SER A 117 -18.84 13.70 -9.15
C SER A 117 -19.32 15.15 -8.96
N SER A 118 -18.96 15.81 -7.83
CA SER A 118 -19.23 17.22 -7.57
C SER A 118 -18.01 18.08 -7.87
N LYS A 119 -18.17 19.03 -8.79
CA LYS A 119 -17.15 20.03 -9.10
C LYS A 119 -16.80 20.89 -7.87
N GLU A 120 -17.80 21.29 -7.11
CA GLU A 120 -17.65 22.12 -5.90
C GLU A 120 -16.76 21.43 -4.87
N ILE A 121 -16.96 20.12 -4.63
CA ILE A 121 -16.12 19.35 -3.71
C ILE A 121 -14.66 19.29 -4.18
N ILE A 122 -14.43 19.15 -5.48
CA ILE A 122 -13.06 19.15 -6.03
C ILE A 122 -12.41 20.52 -5.93
N GLU A 123 -13.15 21.60 -6.18
CA GLU A 123 -12.63 22.97 -6.04
C GLU A 123 -12.30 23.28 -4.57
N GLU A 124 -13.17 22.89 -3.64
CA GLU A 124 -12.91 23.01 -2.18
C GLU A 124 -11.70 22.17 -1.74
N PHE A 125 -11.63 20.91 -2.17
CA PHE A 125 -10.48 20.02 -1.90
C PHE A 125 -9.17 20.66 -2.38
N ALA A 126 -9.14 21.20 -3.59
CA ALA A 126 -7.96 21.85 -4.14
C ALA A 126 -7.58 23.12 -3.34
N ALA A 127 -8.57 23.96 -3.02
CA ALA A 127 -8.36 25.21 -2.26
C ALA A 127 -7.84 24.94 -0.85
N ILE A 128 -8.43 23.97 -0.12
CA ILE A 128 -7.98 23.58 1.23
C ILE A 128 -6.54 23.06 1.20
N ASN A 129 -6.21 22.20 0.24
CA ASN A 129 -4.86 21.63 0.12
C ASN A 129 -3.83 22.71 -0.26
N GLN A 130 -4.18 23.63 -1.15
CA GLN A 130 -3.33 24.77 -1.51
C GLN A 130 -3.06 25.67 -0.30
N TYR A 131 -4.10 26.02 0.45
CA TYR A 131 -3.99 26.85 1.65
C TYR A 131 -3.14 26.16 2.72
N THR A 132 -3.42 24.89 3.01
CA THR A 132 -2.70 24.12 4.03
C THR A 132 -1.22 23.95 3.65
N SER A 133 -0.94 23.63 2.40
CA SER A 133 0.44 23.52 1.88
C SER A 133 1.17 24.85 2.02
N ARG A 134 0.52 25.96 1.64
CA ARG A 134 1.10 27.28 1.76
C ARG A 134 1.37 27.68 3.21
N ALA A 135 0.48 27.31 4.13
CA ALA A 135 0.59 27.65 5.54
C ALA A 135 1.65 26.83 6.30
N THR A 136 1.87 25.56 5.88
CA THR A 136 2.77 24.64 6.60
C THR A 136 4.20 24.69 6.09
N TRP A 137 4.43 24.61 4.78
CA TRP A 137 5.78 24.58 4.21
C TRP A 137 6.00 25.49 3.00
N SER A 138 5.02 26.31 2.65
CA SER A 138 5.07 27.31 1.58
C SER A 138 5.14 26.75 0.17
N ASN A 139 6.14 25.94 -0.14
CA ASN A 139 6.33 25.25 -1.43
C ASN A 139 6.91 23.87 -1.20
N ILE A 140 6.57 22.95 -2.10
CA ILE A 140 7.12 21.60 -2.12
C ILE A 140 8.47 21.57 -2.86
N ASN A 141 9.14 20.42 -2.79
CA ASN A 141 10.44 20.18 -3.38
C ASN A 141 10.43 20.33 -4.92
N ARG A 142 10.90 21.47 -5.43
CA ARG A 142 10.93 21.74 -6.87
C ARG A 142 11.88 20.81 -7.66
N PRO A 143 13.09 20.45 -7.18
CA PRO A 143 13.94 19.48 -7.86
C PRO A 143 13.21 18.16 -8.16
N ALA A 144 12.50 17.57 -7.21
CA ALA A 144 11.77 16.33 -7.42
C ALA A 144 10.65 16.47 -8.47
N MET A 145 9.87 17.57 -8.42
CA MET A 145 8.86 17.86 -9.45
C MET A 145 9.48 18.03 -10.83
N LYS A 146 10.63 18.75 -10.93
CA LYS A 146 11.32 18.97 -12.20
C LYS A 146 11.89 17.66 -12.75
N THR A 147 12.42 16.78 -11.90
CA THR A 147 12.86 15.43 -12.29
C THR A 147 11.73 14.66 -12.94
N LEU A 148 10.54 14.63 -12.29
CA LEU A 148 9.38 13.96 -12.84
C LEU A 148 8.93 14.55 -14.17
N ALA A 149 8.84 15.88 -14.23
CA ALA A 149 8.47 16.58 -15.46
C ALA A 149 9.44 16.28 -16.61
N ASN A 150 10.75 16.23 -16.35
CA ASN A 150 11.75 15.89 -17.35
C ASN A 150 11.58 14.43 -17.84
N ILE A 151 11.38 13.47 -16.92
CA ILE A 151 11.15 12.06 -17.28
C ILE A 151 9.94 11.93 -18.21
N TYR A 152 8.81 12.56 -17.88
CA TYR A 152 7.59 12.46 -18.68
C TYR A 152 7.60 13.31 -19.97
N SER A 153 8.52 14.27 -20.10
CA SER A 153 8.67 15.08 -21.31
C SER A 153 9.66 14.48 -22.34
N ASP A 154 10.36 13.43 -21.95
CA ASP A 154 11.36 12.75 -22.76
C ASP A 154 11.01 11.27 -22.87
N SER A 155 10.64 10.83 -24.08
CA SER A 155 10.16 9.46 -24.31
C SER A 155 11.24 8.39 -24.10
N GLU A 156 12.51 8.71 -24.36
CA GLU A 156 13.61 7.75 -24.15
C GLU A 156 13.90 7.60 -22.66
N LEU A 157 13.92 8.72 -21.93
CA LEU A 157 14.11 8.71 -20.47
C LEU A 157 12.93 8.04 -19.75
N LEU A 158 11.71 8.27 -20.21
CA LEU A 158 10.52 7.59 -19.68
C LEU A 158 10.62 6.07 -19.89
N ALA A 159 10.92 5.64 -21.11
CA ALA A 159 11.06 4.22 -21.45
C ALA A 159 12.18 3.55 -20.63
N ALA A 160 13.33 4.22 -20.47
CA ALA A 160 14.43 3.72 -19.65
C ALA A 160 14.02 3.58 -18.17
N THR A 161 13.31 4.58 -17.62
CA THR A 161 12.83 4.57 -16.23
C THR A 161 11.79 3.46 -16.00
N GLU A 162 10.88 3.27 -16.95
CA GLU A 162 9.85 2.21 -16.87
C GLU A 162 10.49 0.83 -16.95
N LYS A 163 11.47 0.65 -17.85
CA LYS A 163 12.21 -0.62 -17.95
C LYS A 163 12.98 -0.94 -16.67
N GLU A 164 13.73 0.01 -16.13
CA GLU A 164 14.48 -0.21 -14.88
C GLU A 164 13.54 -0.57 -13.72
N ARG A 165 12.39 0.07 -13.63
CA ARG A 165 11.36 -0.22 -12.62
C ARG A 165 10.81 -1.62 -12.76
N ASP A 166 10.55 -2.09 -13.99
CA ASP A 166 10.13 -3.46 -14.25
C ASP A 166 11.22 -4.47 -13.89
N ASP A 167 12.48 -4.22 -14.24
CA ASP A 167 13.62 -5.07 -13.85
C ASP A 167 13.68 -5.24 -12.32
N TYR A 168 13.46 -4.17 -11.54
CA TYR A 168 13.38 -4.25 -10.07
C TYR A 168 12.11 -4.96 -9.57
N TYR A 169 10.98 -4.76 -10.22
CA TYR A 169 9.75 -5.50 -9.89
C TYR A 169 9.96 -7.01 -10.04
N GLN A 170 10.50 -7.46 -11.18
CA GLN A 170 10.78 -8.88 -11.43
C GLN A 170 11.77 -9.45 -10.40
N MET A 171 12.79 -8.69 -10.05
CA MET A 171 13.75 -9.10 -9.02
C MET A 171 13.11 -9.27 -7.65
N ILE A 172 12.25 -8.34 -7.22
CA ILE A 172 11.54 -8.42 -5.94
C ILE A 172 10.56 -9.58 -5.96
N LYS A 173 9.83 -9.76 -7.06
CA LYS A 173 8.91 -10.87 -7.25
C LYS A 173 9.62 -12.22 -7.11
N ALA A 174 10.74 -12.42 -7.79
CA ALA A 174 11.50 -13.66 -7.70
C ALA A 174 11.95 -13.98 -6.26
N ARG A 175 12.31 -12.96 -5.48
CA ARG A 175 12.66 -13.11 -4.06
C ARG A 175 11.47 -13.52 -3.21
N ALA A 176 10.33 -12.87 -3.42
CA ALA A 176 9.10 -13.18 -2.70
C ALA A 176 8.58 -14.57 -3.05
N ASP A 177 8.57 -14.93 -4.33
CA ASP A 177 8.14 -16.25 -4.82
C ASP A 177 8.97 -17.37 -4.19
N LEU A 178 10.31 -17.19 -4.11
CA LEU A 178 11.20 -18.16 -3.46
C LEU A 178 10.85 -18.29 -1.97
N PHE A 179 10.73 -17.18 -1.25
CA PHE A 179 10.40 -17.21 0.18
C PHE A 179 9.05 -17.87 0.44
N THR A 180 8.02 -17.51 -0.34
CA THR A 180 6.66 -18.05 -0.21
C THR A 180 6.65 -19.56 -0.45
N LYS A 181 7.34 -20.02 -1.50
CA LYS A 181 7.48 -21.45 -1.80
C LYS A 181 8.13 -22.21 -0.65
N GLU A 182 9.26 -21.71 -0.14
CA GLU A 182 9.96 -22.33 1.00
C GLU A 182 9.11 -22.29 2.29
N ALA A 183 8.32 -21.24 2.49
CA ALA A 183 7.41 -21.10 3.62
C ALA A 183 6.32 -22.20 3.59
N GLU A 184 5.74 -22.46 2.42
CA GLU A 184 4.80 -23.57 2.23
C GLU A 184 5.45 -24.92 2.51
N GLU A 185 6.66 -25.16 1.97
CA GLU A 185 7.41 -26.40 2.13
C GLU A 185 7.76 -26.69 3.61
N CYS A 186 8.08 -25.67 4.41
CA CYS A 186 8.44 -25.84 5.82
C CYS A 186 7.27 -25.62 6.79
N GLY A 187 6.07 -25.32 6.29
CA GLY A 187 4.88 -25.08 7.10
C GLY A 187 4.91 -23.77 7.90
N LEU A 188 5.66 -22.75 7.43
CA LEU A 188 5.67 -21.43 8.04
C LEU A 188 4.34 -20.70 7.73
N PRO A 189 3.54 -20.30 8.74
CA PRO A 189 2.31 -19.57 8.50
C PRO A 189 2.63 -18.18 7.95
N MET A 190 1.91 -17.76 6.90
CA MET A 190 2.06 -16.44 6.30
C MET A 190 0.71 -15.74 6.15
N LEU A 191 0.70 -14.42 6.25
CA LEU A 191 -0.42 -13.64 5.76
C LEU A 191 -0.43 -13.69 4.22
N PRO A 192 -1.63 -13.60 3.58
CA PRO A 192 -1.72 -13.59 2.12
C PRO A 192 -0.83 -12.51 1.51
N TYR A 193 0.05 -12.91 0.62
CA TYR A 193 0.94 -12.04 -0.14
C TYR A 193 0.54 -12.05 -1.62
N VAL A 194 0.51 -10.89 -2.25
CA VAL A 194 0.25 -10.73 -3.68
C VAL A 194 1.45 -10.10 -4.38
N ALA A 195 1.95 -8.98 -3.84
CA ALA A 195 3.06 -8.23 -4.44
C ALA A 195 3.69 -7.26 -3.43
N GLY A 196 4.77 -6.60 -3.84
CA GLY A 196 5.39 -5.52 -3.10
C GLY A 196 6.62 -5.92 -2.29
N PHE A 197 7.02 -5.05 -1.40
CA PHE A 197 8.32 -5.08 -0.73
C PHE A 197 8.38 -5.99 0.49
N PHE A 198 7.23 -6.35 1.06
CA PHE A 198 7.16 -6.95 2.39
C PHE A 198 6.29 -8.20 2.42
N LEU A 199 6.70 -9.15 3.22
CA LEU A 199 5.93 -10.31 3.65
C LEU A 199 5.66 -10.20 5.14
N SER A 200 4.55 -10.75 5.62
CA SER A 200 4.24 -10.78 7.06
C SER A 200 3.90 -12.18 7.53
N ILE A 201 4.46 -12.51 8.66
CA ILE A 201 4.33 -13.80 9.34
C ILE A 201 3.56 -13.52 10.65
N PRO A 202 2.37 -14.07 10.86
CA PRO A 202 1.65 -13.90 12.11
C PRO A 202 2.42 -14.53 13.27
N ALA A 203 2.55 -13.81 14.39
CA ALA A 203 3.31 -14.27 15.55
C ALA A 203 2.73 -13.70 16.85
N LYS A 204 2.83 -14.46 17.95
CA LYS A 204 2.43 -14.03 19.29
C LYS A 204 3.53 -13.26 20.01
N ASN A 205 4.79 -13.61 19.74
CA ASN A 205 5.98 -13.03 20.39
C ASN A 205 6.98 -12.50 19.34
N PRO A 206 6.60 -11.50 18.52
CA PRO A 206 7.41 -11.05 17.37
C PRO A 206 8.79 -10.52 17.77
N ASP A 207 8.92 -9.83 18.90
CA ASP A 207 10.21 -9.32 19.38
C ASP A 207 11.18 -10.47 19.68
N ALA A 208 10.74 -11.47 20.46
CA ALA A 208 11.59 -12.62 20.80
C ALA A 208 11.96 -13.46 19.56
N ILE A 209 11.06 -13.55 18.56
CA ILE A 209 11.38 -14.20 17.30
C ILE A 209 12.45 -13.41 16.54
N CYS A 210 12.33 -12.08 16.47
CA CYS A 210 13.34 -11.23 15.82
C CYS A 210 14.69 -11.33 16.55
N ASP A 211 14.72 -11.33 17.87
CA ASP A 211 15.95 -11.53 18.66
C ASP A 211 16.59 -12.88 18.34
N LYS A 212 15.79 -13.94 18.24
CA LYS A 212 16.28 -15.27 17.86
C LYS A 212 16.84 -15.30 16.44
N LEU A 213 16.22 -14.58 15.50
CA LEU A 213 16.69 -14.46 14.12
C LEU A 213 18.04 -13.72 14.00
N HIS A 214 18.37 -12.84 14.95
CA HIS A 214 19.68 -12.16 14.99
C HIS A 214 20.85 -13.17 15.12
N GLU A 215 20.66 -14.32 15.77
CA GLU A 215 21.67 -15.37 15.86
C GLU A 215 22.05 -15.93 14.48
N ASP A 216 21.12 -15.88 13.53
CA ASP A 216 21.29 -16.26 12.11
C ASP A 216 21.65 -15.08 11.20
N ASN A 217 21.92 -13.89 11.75
CA ASN A 217 22.11 -12.63 11.02
C ASN A 217 20.92 -12.25 10.12
N ILE A 218 19.70 -12.56 10.56
CA ILE A 218 18.45 -12.14 9.92
C ILE A 218 17.84 -11.01 10.76
N PHE A 219 17.74 -9.81 10.16
CA PHE A 219 17.22 -8.61 10.80
C PHE A 219 15.82 -8.31 10.26
N ALA A 220 14.82 -8.96 10.83
CA ALA A 220 13.40 -8.74 10.55
C ALA A 220 12.84 -7.61 11.43
N VAL A 221 11.63 -7.16 11.13
CA VAL A 221 10.97 -6.09 11.90
C VAL A 221 9.80 -6.66 12.69
N PRO A 222 9.83 -6.58 14.03
CA PRO A 222 8.69 -6.96 14.85
C PRO A 222 7.53 -5.97 14.66
N LEU A 223 6.32 -6.49 14.57
CA LEU A 223 5.07 -5.75 14.49
C LEU A 223 4.16 -6.20 15.64
N ALA A 224 3.10 -5.46 15.93
CA ALA A 224 2.17 -5.78 17.02
C ALA A 224 1.56 -7.21 16.95
N ALA A 225 1.43 -7.79 15.76
CA ALA A 225 0.80 -9.10 15.54
C ALA A 225 1.62 -10.03 14.61
N GLY A 226 2.92 -9.80 14.47
CA GLY A 226 3.74 -10.62 13.60
C GLY A 226 5.11 -10.06 13.28
N VAL A 227 5.80 -10.71 12.36
CA VAL A 227 7.14 -10.33 11.88
C VAL A 227 7.07 -9.94 10.42
N ARG A 228 7.66 -8.80 10.07
CA ARG A 228 7.77 -8.33 8.68
C ARG A 228 9.14 -8.63 8.10
N ILE A 229 9.15 -9.28 6.94
CA ILE A 229 10.36 -9.53 6.14
C ILE A 229 10.37 -8.56 4.96
N ALA A 230 11.50 -7.87 4.74
CA ALA A 230 11.68 -6.94 3.63
C ALA A 230 12.41 -7.65 2.46
N VAL A 231 11.68 -8.33 1.59
CA VAL A 231 12.25 -9.06 0.44
C VAL A 231 12.95 -8.12 -0.56
N CYS A 232 12.56 -6.87 -0.60
CA CYS A 232 13.24 -5.86 -1.44
C CYS A 232 14.69 -5.60 -1.01
N ALA A 233 15.02 -5.82 0.28
CA ALA A 233 16.34 -5.51 0.85
C ALA A 233 17.31 -6.70 0.86
N VAL A 234 16.85 -7.93 0.57
CA VAL A 234 17.64 -9.15 0.72
C VAL A 234 17.96 -9.76 -0.63
N PRO A 235 19.23 -10.00 -0.97
CA PRO A 235 19.60 -10.68 -2.21
C PRO A 235 19.03 -12.10 -2.29
N LEU A 236 18.65 -12.55 -3.50
CA LEU A 236 18.00 -13.85 -3.73
C LEU A 236 18.76 -15.02 -3.07
N LYS A 237 20.10 -15.03 -3.15
CA LYS A 237 20.94 -16.05 -2.52
C LYS A 237 20.84 -16.11 -0.98
N LYS A 238 20.37 -15.03 -0.35
CA LYS A 238 20.16 -14.98 1.11
C LYS A 238 18.70 -15.23 1.49
N ILE A 239 17.78 -15.16 0.54
CA ILE A 239 16.39 -15.60 0.71
C ILE A 239 16.34 -17.13 0.83
N ALA A 240 17.14 -17.83 0.04
CA ALA A 240 17.21 -19.29 0.07
C ALA A 240 17.51 -19.81 1.50
N GLY A 241 16.61 -20.66 2.02
CA GLY A 241 16.66 -21.23 3.36
C GLY A 241 16.21 -20.29 4.49
N MET A 242 15.81 -19.06 4.17
CA MET A 242 15.38 -18.08 5.20
C MET A 242 14.06 -18.48 5.84
N ALA A 243 13.09 -18.98 5.08
CA ALA A 243 11.79 -19.38 5.62
C ALA A 243 11.92 -20.49 6.67
N ALA A 244 12.77 -21.48 6.44
CA ALA A 244 13.04 -22.54 7.41
C ALA A 244 13.67 -22.01 8.72
N LYS A 245 14.55 -21.01 8.64
CA LYS A 245 15.14 -20.36 9.82
C LYS A 245 14.09 -19.57 10.61
N VAL A 246 13.19 -18.86 9.91
CA VAL A 246 12.08 -18.16 10.56
C VAL A 246 11.15 -19.16 11.25
N GLN A 247 10.82 -20.26 10.61
CA GLN A 247 10.00 -21.32 11.20
C GLN A 247 10.66 -21.93 12.46
N ALA A 248 11.96 -22.20 12.39
CA ALA A 248 12.72 -22.71 13.54
C ALA A 248 12.73 -21.71 14.71
N ALA A 249 12.93 -20.43 14.44
CA ALA A 249 12.87 -19.37 15.45
C ALA A 249 11.49 -19.28 16.11
N MET A 250 10.41 -19.32 15.31
CA MET A 250 9.03 -19.35 15.82
C MET A 250 8.78 -20.56 16.72
N GLN A 251 9.16 -21.76 16.28
CA GLN A 251 9.01 -22.99 17.07
C GLN A 251 9.81 -22.98 18.38
N ALA A 252 10.96 -22.31 18.40
CA ALA A 252 11.75 -22.17 19.60
C ALA A 252 11.13 -21.22 20.64
N VAL A 253 10.43 -20.19 20.18
CA VAL A 253 9.88 -19.11 21.01
C VAL A 253 8.42 -19.37 21.42
N GLU A 254 7.62 -19.98 20.54
CA GLU A 254 6.15 -20.11 20.69
C GLU A 254 5.71 -21.55 21.01
N LYS A 255 6.51 -22.29 21.74
CA LYS A 255 6.18 -23.65 22.24
C LYS A 255 4.96 -23.65 23.14
#